data_35c34c05f80e35592d352e63cc931231
#
_entry.id   35c34c05f80e35592d352e63cc931231
#
_cell.length_a   1.000
_cell.length_b   1.000
_cell.length_c   1.000
_cell.angle_alpha   90.00
_cell.angle_beta   90.00
_cell.angle_gamma   90.00
#
_symmetry.space_group_name_H-M   'P 1'
#
loop_
_entity.id
_entity.type
_entity.pdbx_description
1 polymer ?
#
loop_
_entity_poly.entity_id
_entity_poly.type
_entity_poly.pdbx_seq_one_letter_code
_entity_poly.pdbx_strand_id
1 'polypeptide(L)'
;MKILPTDFEGQSIRRVYDEDTETWWFSVIDVVQVLTQQPDDLTARKYWNQLKRRLANEGSQLVTTCHQLKMPAADGKQRLTDVATAETLLRLVQSVPSPKAEPIKLWLAKVGYERMQELADPALTLNRARQTWQQHGRSDKWIQQRMTGQETRNKLTDYWSEHDIKKGSEFAILTNIIHQEWTGVSVVEHKEAKGLTSHNLRDHMSEAELIFTALAELSTRQIAETADATGMTENKSAAKAGGRIARQARQQLESQTGKSVVTGENFLPRVSKKIAGDAY
;
A
#
# COMPACT_ATOMS: atom_id res chain seq x y z
N MET A 1 13.58 -10.73 -8.45
CA MET A 1 12.19 -10.74 -8.95
C MET A 1 11.41 -11.85 -8.25
N LYS A 2 10.43 -11.50 -7.41
CA LYS A 2 9.71 -12.48 -6.56
C LYS A 2 8.35 -12.77 -7.19
N ILE A 3 8.14 -14.04 -7.61
CA ILE A 3 6.86 -14.49 -8.19
C ILE A 3 5.97 -14.95 -7.05
N LEU A 4 4.85 -14.27 -6.84
CA LEU A 4 3.85 -14.60 -5.82
C LEU A 4 2.50 -14.71 -6.51
N PRO A 5 1.90 -15.91 -6.62
CA PRO A 5 0.55 -16.04 -7.14
C PRO A 5 -0.45 -15.32 -6.23
N THR A 6 -1.53 -14.83 -6.81
CA THR A 6 -2.69 -14.32 -6.07
C THR A 6 -3.92 -15.07 -6.51
N ASP A 7 -4.87 -15.24 -5.61
CA ASP A 7 -6.13 -15.94 -5.91
C ASP A 7 -7.16 -14.94 -6.45
N PHE A 8 -7.85 -15.34 -7.50
CA PHE A 8 -9.01 -14.65 -8.05
C PHE A 8 -10.07 -15.69 -8.42
N GLU A 9 -11.20 -15.69 -7.74
CA GLU A 9 -12.27 -16.69 -7.88
C GLU A 9 -11.78 -18.16 -7.77
N GLY A 10 -10.86 -18.43 -6.83
CA GLY A 10 -10.30 -19.78 -6.64
C GLY A 10 -9.28 -20.19 -7.69
N GLN A 11 -8.88 -19.28 -8.57
CA GLN A 11 -7.84 -19.48 -9.59
C GLN A 11 -6.60 -18.69 -9.24
N SER A 12 -5.42 -19.32 -9.38
CA SER A 12 -4.15 -18.69 -9.10
C SER A 12 -3.69 -17.82 -10.28
N ILE A 13 -3.59 -16.51 -10.07
CA ILE A 13 -3.04 -15.56 -11.04
C ILE A 13 -1.55 -15.37 -10.78
N ARG A 14 -0.71 -15.70 -11.75
CA ARG A 14 0.74 -15.46 -11.67
C ARG A 14 1.01 -13.96 -11.69
N ARG A 15 1.87 -13.51 -10.78
CA ARG A 15 2.32 -12.12 -10.72
C ARG A 15 3.78 -12.02 -10.35
N VAL A 16 4.42 -10.92 -10.76
CA VAL A 16 5.82 -10.61 -10.52
C VAL A 16 5.91 -9.19 -9.99
N TYR A 17 6.71 -8.99 -8.95
CA TYR A 17 7.04 -7.66 -8.47
C TYR A 17 8.34 -7.19 -9.09
N ASP A 18 8.31 -6.02 -9.68
CA ASP A 18 9.45 -5.30 -10.20
C ASP A 18 9.91 -4.29 -9.15
N GLU A 19 11.10 -4.51 -8.58
CA GLU A 19 11.65 -3.68 -7.50
C GLU A 19 12.13 -2.32 -8.03
N ASP A 20 12.55 -2.24 -9.30
CA ASP A 20 13.07 -1.01 -9.91
C ASP A 20 11.95 0.01 -10.15
N THR A 21 10.78 -0.47 -10.56
CA THR A 21 9.59 0.37 -10.82
C THR A 21 8.56 0.31 -9.70
N GLU A 22 8.81 -0.45 -8.62
CA GLU A 22 7.88 -0.71 -7.51
C GLU A 22 6.49 -1.16 -7.99
N THR A 23 6.44 -1.95 -9.08
CA THR A 23 5.20 -2.28 -9.79
C THR A 23 4.94 -3.78 -9.80
N TRP A 24 3.69 -4.16 -9.55
CA TRP A 24 3.22 -5.52 -9.76
C TRP A 24 2.78 -5.75 -11.20
N TRP A 25 3.31 -6.79 -11.82
CA TRP A 25 2.93 -7.27 -13.14
C TRP A 25 2.18 -8.58 -13.03
N PHE A 26 1.02 -8.66 -13.63
CA PHE A 26 0.12 -9.81 -13.59
C PHE A 26 0.03 -10.49 -14.95
N SER A 27 -0.09 -11.81 -14.99
CA SER A 27 -0.32 -12.57 -16.22
C SER A 27 -1.67 -12.23 -16.83
N VAL A 28 -1.67 -11.63 -18.01
CA VAL A 28 -2.90 -11.34 -18.77
C VAL A 28 -3.63 -12.63 -19.14
N ILE A 29 -2.89 -13.70 -19.48
CA ILE A 29 -3.46 -14.98 -19.87
C ILE A 29 -4.25 -15.59 -18.73
N ASP A 30 -3.73 -15.57 -17.50
CA ASP A 30 -4.41 -16.14 -16.34
C ASP A 30 -5.71 -15.37 -16.05
N VAL A 31 -5.67 -14.05 -16.11
CA VAL A 31 -6.86 -13.19 -15.92
C VAL A 31 -7.89 -13.45 -17.01
N VAL A 32 -7.49 -13.52 -18.27
CA VAL A 32 -8.38 -13.83 -19.39
C VAL A 32 -8.98 -15.23 -19.23
N GLN A 33 -8.21 -16.22 -18.80
CA GLN A 33 -8.68 -17.57 -18.56
C GLN A 33 -9.83 -17.59 -17.54
N VAL A 34 -9.66 -16.91 -16.42
CA VAL A 34 -10.69 -16.81 -15.36
C VAL A 34 -11.93 -16.07 -15.87
N LEU A 35 -11.75 -14.90 -16.47
CA LEU A 35 -12.85 -14.07 -16.93
C LEU A 35 -13.68 -14.71 -18.03
N THR A 36 -13.06 -15.50 -18.90
CA THR A 36 -13.72 -16.13 -20.05
C THR A 36 -14.00 -17.62 -19.85
N GLN A 37 -13.66 -18.14 -18.65
CA GLN A 37 -13.86 -19.56 -18.29
C GLN A 37 -13.21 -20.52 -19.28
N GLN A 38 -12.04 -20.17 -19.81
CA GLN A 38 -11.33 -21.05 -20.71
C GLN A 38 -10.77 -22.26 -19.96
N PRO A 39 -10.85 -23.46 -20.54
CA PRO A 39 -10.46 -24.69 -19.85
C PRO A 39 -8.95 -24.78 -19.59
N ASP A 40 -8.13 -24.11 -20.39
CA ASP A 40 -6.69 -24.19 -20.33
C ASP A 40 -5.99 -22.90 -20.83
N ASP A 41 -4.68 -22.81 -20.56
CA ASP A 41 -3.81 -21.70 -20.97
C ASP A 41 -3.74 -21.55 -22.51
N LEU A 42 -3.86 -22.63 -23.28
CA LEU A 42 -3.79 -22.57 -24.74
C LEU A 42 -5.03 -21.89 -25.34
N THR A 43 -6.19 -22.23 -24.87
CA THR A 43 -7.46 -21.61 -25.31
C THR A 43 -7.55 -20.16 -24.84
N ALA A 44 -7.09 -19.87 -23.62
CA ALA A 44 -6.99 -18.50 -23.12
C ALA A 44 -6.04 -17.63 -23.97
N ARG A 45 -4.90 -18.19 -24.42
CA ARG A 45 -3.97 -17.51 -25.33
C ARG A 45 -4.60 -17.23 -26.71
N LYS A 46 -5.34 -18.17 -27.25
CA LYS A 46 -6.07 -17.98 -28.52
C LYS A 46 -7.09 -16.85 -28.39
N TYR A 47 -7.88 -16.85 -27.32
CA TYR A 47 -8.85 -15.80 -27.04
C TYR A 47 -8.16 -14.43 -26.89
N TRP A 48 -7.09 -14.36 -26.09
CA TRP A 48 -6.31 -13.14 -25.90
C TRP A 48 -5.76 -12.59 -27.22
N ASN A 49 -5.24 -13.45 -28.09
CA ASN A 49 -4.74 -13.02 -29.40
C ASN A 49 -5.85 -12.44 -30.30
N GLN A 50 -7.07 -13.01 -30.24
CA GLN A 50 -8.23 -12.46 -30.96
C GLN A 50 -8.66 -11.11 -30.36
N LEU A 51 -8.70 -11.00 -29.03
CA LEU A 51 -9.04 -9.78 -28.32
C LEU A 51 -8.03 -8.68 -28.64
N LYS A 52 -6.72 -8.98 -28.63
CA LYS A 52 -5.67 -8.04 -29.03
C LYS A 52 -5.90 -7.45 -30.42
N ARG A 53 -6.22 -8.31 -31.40
CA ARG A 53 -6.49 -7.85 -32.78
C ARG A 53 -7.70 -6.93 -32.84
N ARG A 54 -8.78 -7.28 -32.12
CA ARG A 54 -9.99 -6.45 -32.08
C ARG A 54 -9.68 -5.08 -31.46
N LEU A 55 -9.03 -5.06 -30.29
CA LEU A 55 -8.65 -3.82 -29.63
C LEU A 55 -7.72 -2.94 -30.46
N ALA A 56 -6.77 -3.55 -31.18
CA ALA A 56 -5.89 -2.82 -32.09
C ALA A 56 -6.68 -2.19 -33.26
N ASN A 57 -7.64 -2.92 -33.83
CA ASN A 57 -8.51 -2.41 -34.90
C ASN A 57 -9.44 -1.29 -34.41
N GLU A 58 -9.83 -1.30 -33.15
CA GLU A 58 -10.61 -0.24 -32.49
C GLU A 58 -9.75 0.98 -32.09
N GLY A 59 -8.45 0.98 -32.40
CA GLY A 59 -7.52 2.04 -32.03
C GLY A 59 -7.17 2.10 -30.53
N SER A 60 -7.46 1.04 -29.78
CA SER A 60 -7.17 0.99 -28.36
C SER A 60 -5.68 0.84 -28.09
N GLN A 61 -5.12 1.73 -27.29
CA GLN A 61 -3.73 1.65 -26.82
C GLN A 61 -3.50 0.60 -25.72
N LEU A 62 -4.53 -0.10 -25.30
CA LEU A 62 -4.46 -1.08 -24.18
C LEU A 62 -3.46 -2.20 -24.46
N VAL A 63 -3.33 -2.60 -25.71
CA VAL A 63 -2.39 -3.66 -26.14
C VAL A 63 -0.93 -3.18 -26.01
N THR A 64 -0.67 -1.91 -26.27
CA THR A 64 0.69 -1.32 -26.21
C THR A 64 1.19 -1.16 -24.77
N THR A 65 0.32 -1.14 -23.79
CA THR A 65 0.66 -1.08 -22.37
C THR A 65 0.91 -2.46 -21.73
N CYS A 66 0.75 -3.55 -22.48
CA CYS A 66 1.12 -4.89 -22.05
C CYS A 66 2.60 -5.15 -22.37
N HIS A 67 3.31 -5.73 -21.41
CA HIS A 67 4.71 -6.12 -21.55
C HIS A 67 4.84 -7.64 -21.65
N GLN A 68 6.04 -8.14 -21.98
CA GLN A 68 6.32 -9.57 -21.99
C GLN A 68 7.38 -9.91 -20.96
N LEU A 69 7.04 -10.76 -20.00
CA LEU A 69 7.96 -11.27 -19.00
C LEU A 69 8.04 -12.80 -19.04
N LYS A 70 9.19 -13.36 -18.66
CA LYS A 70 9.32 -14.81 -18.48
C LYS A 70 8.61 -15.20 -17.19
N MET A 71 7.62 -16.08 -17.31
CA MET A 71 6.88 -16.65 -16.18
C MET A 71 6.88 -18.17 -16.20
N PRO A 72 6.86 -18.83 -15.03
CA PRO A 72 6.78 -20.29 -14.99
C PRO A 72 5.44 -20.75 -15.58
N ALA A 73 5.52 -21.73 -16.49
CA ALA A 73 4.36 -22.44 -17.03
C ALA A 73 4.06 -23.68 -16.16
N ALA A 74 2.91 -24.34 -16.42
CA ALA A 74 2.49 -25.52 -15.67
C ALA A 74 3.50 -26.70 -15.76
N ASP A 75 4.29 -26.74 -16.83
CA ASP A 75 5.37 -27.72 -17.04
C ASP A 75 6.71 -27.31 -16.38
N GLY A 76 6.72 -26.25 -15.56
CA GLY A 76 7.91 -25.70 -14.87
C GLY A 76 8.86 -24.91 -15.76
N LYS A 77 8.63 -24.83 -17.08
CA LYS A 77 9.49 -24.06 -17.99
C LYS A 77 9.14 -22.59 -17.97
N GLN A 78 10.16 -21.75 -18.09
CA GLN A 78 10.00 -20.32 -18.23
C GLN A 78 9.56 -19.95 -19.64
N ARG A 79 8.40 -19.31 -19.78
CA ARG A 79 7.82 -18.86 -21.06
C ARG A 79 7.50 -17.39 -21.05
N LEU A 80 7.74 -16.72 -22.19
CA LEU A 80 7.27 -15.36 -22.39
C LEU A 80 5.76 -15.31 -22.29
N THR A 81 5.26 -14.46 -21.41
CA THR A 81 3.85 -14.29 -21.08
C THR A 81 3.53 -12.81 -21.09
N ASP A 82 2.43 -12.44 -21.75
CA ASP A 82 1.94 -11.06 -21.72
C ASP A 82 1.51 -10.73 -20.28
N VAL A 83 2.04 -9.63 -19.79
CA VAL A 83 1.77 -9.12 -18.44
C VAL A 83 1.28 -7.68 -18.49
N ALA A 84 0.50 -7.30 -17.50
CA ALA A 84 -0.03 -5.96 -17.39
C ALA A 84 -0.07 -5.51 -15.91
N THR A 85 -0.07 -4.20 -15.69
CA THR A 85 -0.31 -3.62 -14.38
C THR A 85 -1.77 -3.81 -13.97
N ALA A 86 -2.08 -3.62 -12.68
CA ALA A 86 -3.46 -3.69 -12.19
C ALA A 86 -4.38 -2.70 -12.94
N GLU A 87 -3.92 -1.48 -13.20
CA GLU A 87 -4.67 -0.47 -13.96
C GLU A 87 -5.02 -0.96 -15.37
N THR A 88 -4.02 -1.46 -16.09
CA THR A 88 -4.22 -2.01 -17.44
C THR A 88 -5.18 -3.21 -17.43
N LEU A 89 -5.10 -4.08 -16.40
CA LEU A 89 -6.03 -5.21 -16.25
C LEU A 89 -7.47 -4.75 -15.98
N LEU A 90 -7.68 -3.76 -15.12
CA LEU A 90 -9.02 -3.20 -14.87
C LEU A 90 -9.63 -2.61 -16.15
N ARG A 91 -8.83 -1.98 -16.99
CA ARG A 91 -9.26 -1.50 -18.30
C ARG A 91 -9.54 -2.66 -19.27
N LEU A 92 -8.71 -3.71 -19.26
CA LEU A 92 -8.91 -4.91 -20.06
C LEU A 92 -10.23 -5.61 -19.73
N VAL A 93 -10.57 -5.75 -18.45
CA VAL A 93 -11.82 -6.37 -17.97
C VAL A 93 -13.05 -5.68 -18.59
N GLN A 94 -13.02 -4.36 -18.78
CA GLN A 94 -14.12 -3.62 -19.39
C GLN A 94 -14.33 -4.02 -20.85
N SER A 95 -13.29 -4.45 -21.55
CA SER A 95 -13.32 -4.87 -22.96
C SER A 95 -13.68 -6.35 -23.15
N VAL A 96 -13.72 -7.15 -22.08
CA VAL A 96 -14.07 -8.58 -22.17
C VAL A 96 -15.59 -8.76 -22.08
N PRO A 97 -16.25 -9.29 -23.13
CA PRO A 97 -17.68 -9.58 -23.11
C PRO A 97 -17.92 -10.93 -22.41
N SER A 98 -17.88 -10.93 -21.08
CA SER A 98 -18.10 -12.13 -20.28
C SER A 98 -18.98 -11.82 -19.06
N PRO A 99 -19.93 -12.71 -18.71
CA PRO A 99 -20.71 -12.58 -17.47
C PRO A 99 -19.83 -12.52 -16.22
N LYS A 100 -18.66 -13.15 -16.21
CA LYS A 100 -17.69 -13.11 -15.11
C LYS A 100 -17.00 -11.74 -14.96
N ALA A 101 -16.94 -10.97 -16.02
CA ALA A 101 -16.41 -9.61 -15.99
C ALA A 101 -17.43 -8.60 -15.40
N GLU A 102 -18.73 -8.91 -15.44
CA GLU A 102 -19.79 -7.98 -15.06
C GLU A 102 -19.71 -7.50 -13.61
N PRO A 103 -19.48 -8.35 -12.59
CA PRO A 103 -19.32 -7.91 -11.21
C PRO A 103 -18.17 -6.88 -11.04
N ILE A 104 -17.06 -7.07 -11.77
CA ILE A 104 -15.91 -6.16 -11.74
C ILE A 104 -16.28 -4.83 -12.42
N LYS A 105 -16.99 -4.86 -13.54
CA LYS A 105 -17.45 -3.65 -14.23
C LYS A 105 -18.40 -2.82 -13.35
N LEU A 106 -19.35 -3.48 -12.68
CA LEU A 106 -20.25 -2.83 -11.73
C LEU A 106 -19.50 -2.24 -10.54
N TRP A 107 -18.53 -2.98 -10.01
CA TRP A 107 -17.66 -2.47 -8.93
C TRP A 107 -16.86 -1.26 -9.38
N LEU A 108 -16.26 -1.27 -10.58
CA LEU A 108 -15.54 -0.13 -11.14
C LEU A 108 -16.43 1.09 -11.33
N ALA A 109 -17.66 0.90 -11.84
CA ALA A 109 -18.64 1.97 -11.98
C ALA A 109 -18.99 2.58 -10.61
N LYS A 110 -19.21 1.73 -9.60
CA LYS A 110 -19.46 2.18 -8.22
C LYS A 110 -18.29 2.98 -7.65
N VAL A 111 -17.06 2.45 -7.75
CA VAL A 111 -15.84 3.14 -7.25
C VAL A 111 -15.63 4.47 -7.97
N GLY A 112 -15.84 4.51 -9.30
CA GLY A 112 -15.75 5.74 -10.07
C GLY A 112 -16.79 6.78 -9.62
N TYR A 113 -18.03 6.37 -9.41
CA TYR A 113 -19.10 7.24 -8.92
C TYR A 113 -18.82 7.75 -7.50
N GLU A 114 -18.41 6.89 -6.58
CA GLU A 114 -18.00 7.27 -5.23
C GLU A 114 -16.87 8.30 -5.26
N ARG A 115 -15.90 8.11 -6.14
CA ARG A 115 -14.80 9.08 -6.32
C ARG A 115 -15.27 10.43 -6.84
N MET A 116 -16.25 10.46 -7.76
CA MET A 116 -16.85 11.71 -8.23
C MET A 116 -17.59 12.44 -7.09
N GLN A 117 -18.30 11.70 -6.24
CA GLN A 117 -18.94 12.28 -5.05
C GLN A 117 -17.93 12.86 -4.07
N GLU A 118 -16.80 12.17 -3.83
CA GLU A 118 -15.72 12.65 -2.97
C GLU A 118 -15.04 13.92 -3.50
N LEU A 119 -14.99 14.11 -4.81
CA LEU A 119 -14.49 15.35 -5.41
C LEU A 119 -15.45 16.53 -5.16
N ALA A 120 -16.74 16.26 -5.09
CA ALA A 120 -17.76 17.28 -4.78
C ALA A 120 -17.85 17.55 -3.27
N ASP A 121 -17.67 16.52 -2.43
CA ASP A 121 -17.66 16.61 -0.97
C ASP A 121 -16.45 15.83 -0.38
N PRO A 122 -15.33 16.50 -0.13
CA PRO A 122 -14.13 15.87 0.42
C PRO A 122 -14.33 15.21 1.80
N ALA A 123 -15.36 15.57 2.56
CA ALA A 123 -15.65 14.94 3.84
C ALA A 123 -16.00 13.46 3.70
N LEU A 124 -16.53 13.04 2.55
CA LEU A 124 -16.81 11.63 2.24
C LEU A 124 -15.54 10.77 2.23
N THR A 125 -14.41 11.31 1.77
CA THR A 125 -13.12 10.61 1.82
C THR A 125 -12.69 10.31 3.25
N LEU A 126 -12.85 11.27 4.18
CA LEU A 126 -12.52 11.08 5.60
C LEU A 126 -13.47 10.05 6.24
N ASN A 127 -14.75 10.11 5.91
CA ASN A 127 -15.73 9.14 6.40
C ASN A 127 -15.43 7.73 5.91
N ARG A 128 -15.05 7.55 4.64
CA ARG A 128 -14.64 6.26 4.10
C ARG A 128 -13.39 5.71 4.80
N ALA A 129 -12.38 6.55 5.04
CA ALA A 129 -11.20 6.14 5.79
C ALA A 129 -11.57 5.67 7.20
N ARG A 130 -12.41 6.43 7.91
CA ARG A 130 -12.93 6.06 9.24
C ARG A 130 -13.66 4.73 9.23
N GLN A 131 -14.59 4.52 8.29
CA GLN A 131 -15.34 3.28 8.14
C GLN A 131 -14.41 2.09 7.86
N THR A 132 -13.40 2.25 7.02
CA THR A 132 -12.41 1.20 6.73
C THR A 132 -11.68 0.76 8.01
N TRP A 133 -11.21 1.70 8.82
CA TRP A 133 -10.54 1.37 10.09
C TRP A 133 -11.50 0.75 11.11
N GLN A 134 -12.77 1.18 11.16
CA GLN A 134 -13.80 0.55 12.01
C GLN A 134 -14.05 -0.90 11.59
N GLN A 135 -14.17 -1.18 10.28
CA GLN A 135 -14.29 -2.55 9.74
C GLN A 135 -13.08 -3.43 10.08
N HIS A 136 -11.89 -2.82 10.20
CA HIS A 136 -10.69 -3.50 10.68
C HIS A 136 -10.62 -3.61 12.21
N GLY A 137 -11.68 -3.29 12.92
CA GLY A 137 -11.78 -3.44 14.38
C GLY A 137 -11.03 -2.37 15.18
N ARG A 138 -10.73 -1.20 14.59
CA ARG A 138 -10.11 -0.09 15.32
C ARG A 138 -11.14 0.64 16.18
N SER A 139 -10.73 1.03 17.40
CA SER A 139 -11.56 1.87 18.27
C SER A 139 -11.65 3.30 17.72
N ASP A 140 -12.74 4.00 18.02
CA ASP A 140 -12.90 5.41 17.63
C ASP A 140 -11.78 6.29 18.17
N LYS A 141 -11.28 6.01 19.35
CA LYS A 141 -10.14 6.70 19.96
C LYS A 141 -8.86 6.53 19.16
N TRP A 142 -8.56 5.31 18.73
CA TRP A 142 -7.43 5.02 17.86
C TRP A 142 -7.57 5.75 16.51
N ILE A 143 -8.77 5.70 15.91
CA ILE A 143 -9.07 6.35 14.63
C ILE A 143 -8.87 7.86 14.74
N GLN A 144 -9.37 8.49 15.80
CA GLN A 144 -9.17 9.91 16.04
C GLN A 144 -7.68 10.27 16.14
N GLN A 145 -6.90 9.47 16.88
CA GLN A 145 -5.46 9.67 17.00
C GLN A 145 -4.73 9.49 15.66
N ARG A 146 -5.14 8.50 14.87
CA ARG A 146 -4.57 8.24 13.53
C ARG A 146 -4.85 9.39 12.56
N MET A 147 -6.04 9.96 12.60
CA MET A 147 -6.42 11.12 11.77
C MET A 147 -5.66 12.38 12.18
N THR A 148 -5.57 12.67 13.48
CA THR A 148 -4.78 13.80 14.00
C THR A 148 -3.30 13.67 13.64
N GLY A 149 -2.74 12.47 13.75
CA GLY A 149 -1.37 12.20 13.33
C GLY A 149 -1.15 12.40 11.82
N GLN A 150 -2.15 12.14 10.99
CA GLN A 150 -2.06 12.40 9.55
C GLN A 150 -2.00 13.91 9.25
N GLU A 151 -2.79 14.71 9.97
CA GLU A 151 -2.75 16.18 9.84
C GLU A 151 -1.39 16.75 10.29
N THR A 152 -0.86 16.27 11.41
CA THR A 152 0.47 16.65 11.90
C THR A 152 1.54 16.34 10.86
N ARG A 153 1.44 15.16 10.24
CA ARG A 153 2.32 14.73 9.16
C ARG A 153 2.23 15.64 7.93
N ASN A 154 1.01 15.97 7.50
CA ASN A 154 0.81 16.82 6.33
C ASN A 154 1.46 18.19 6.54
N LYS A 155 1.24 18.84 7.67
CA LYS A 155 1.87 20.15 8.02
C LYS A 155 3.40 20.09 7.95
N LEU A 156 4.02 19.00 8.42
CA LEU A 156 5.47 18.81 8.32
C LEU A 156 5.94 18.64 6.87
N THR A 157 5.22 17.84 6.08
CA THR A 157 5.58 17.62 4.67
C THR A 157 5.32 18.84 3.79
N ASP A 158 4.33 19.65 4.12
CA ASP A 158 4.06 20.92 3.45
C ASP A 158 5.22 21.89 3.71
N TYR A 159 5.64 22.02 4.98
CA TYR A 159 6.84 22.80 5.34
C TYR A 159 8.07 22.35 4.52
N TRP A 160 8.35 21.04 4.47
CA TRP A 160 9.46 20.52 3.67
C TRP A 160 9.36 20.86 2.18
N SER A 161 8.14 20.78 1.61
CA SER A 161 7.92 21.12 0.19
C SER A 161 8.20 22.59 -0.12
N GLU A 162 7.99 23.49 0.85
CA GLU A 162 8.21 24.92 0.75
C GLU A 162 9.66 25.32 1.05
N HIS A 163 10.48 24.42 1.62
CA HIS A 163 11.85 24.66 2.09
C HIS A 163 12.88 23.75 1.42
N ASP A 164 12.83 23.63 0.10
CA ASP A 164 13.80 22.95 -0.75
C ASP A 164 14.04 21.46 -0.45
N ILE A 165 13.04 20.74 0.06
CA ILE A 165 13.08 19.29 0.20
C ILE A 165 12.30 18.64 -0.93
N LYS A 166 12.96 17.74 -1.66
CA LYS A 166 12.35 17.02 -2.79
C LYS A 166 11.44 15.89 -2.28
N LYS A 167 10.21 15.85 -2.82
CA LYS A 167 9.27 14.74 -2.58
C LYS A 167 9.88 13.40 -3.01
N GLY A 168 9.48 12.35 -2.33
CA GLY A 168 9.99 11.00 -2.57
C GLY A 168 11.17 10.66 -1.66
N SER A 169 12.37 10.51 -2.20
CA SER A 169 13.53 10.01 -1.46
C SER A 169 13.94 10.87 -0.26
N GLU A 170 13.92 12.19 -0.38
CA GLU A 170 14.33 13.07 0.71
C GLU A 170 13.31 13.07 1.86
N PHE A 171 12.01 13.06 1.54
CA PHE A 171 10.95 12.88 2.54
C PHE A 171 11.08 11.54 3.27
N ALA A 172 11.40 10.47 2.54
CA ALA A 172 11.62 9.15 3.13
C ALA A 172 12.82 9.14 4.08
N ILE A 173 13.93 9.78 3.70
CA ILE A 173 15.12 9.90 4.55
C ILE A 173 14.79 10.66 5.84
N LEU A 174 14.18 11.84 5.76
CA LEU A 174 13.82 12.64 6.93
C LEU A 174 12.82 11.91 7.84
N THR A 175 11.83 11.26 7.24
CA THR A 175 10.87 10.44 7.99
C THR A 175 11.56 9.31 8.74
N ASN A 176 12.49 8.60 8.09
CA ASN A 176 13.23 7.52 8.75
C ASN A 176 14.13 8.04 9.88
N ILE A 177 14.75 9.21 9.72
CA ILE A 177 15.52 9.85 10.80
C ILE A 177 14.62 10.16 12.00
N ILE A 178 13.47 10.81 11.80
CA ILE A 178 12.52 11.10 12.87
C ILE A 178 12.11 9.79 13.57
N HIS A 179 11.75 8.78 12.77
CA HIS A 179 11.30 7.50 13.29
C HIS A 179 12.39 6.81 14.11
N GLN A 180 13.60 6.70 13.57
CA GLN A 180 14.74 6.07 14.24
C GLN A 180 15.15 6.81 15.51
N GLU A 181 15.09 8.15 15.50
CA GLU A 181 15.40 8.94 16.68
C GLU A 181 14.41 8.70 17.82
N TRP A 182 13.11 8.61 17.58
CA TRP A 182 12.16 8.39 18.67
C TRP A 182 11.98 6.93 19.06
N THR A 183 12.08 5.97 18.11
CA THR A 183 11.90 4.53 18.38
C THR A 183 13.17 3.82 18.80
N GLY A 184 14.32 4.22 18.25
CA GLY A 184 15.59 3.52 18.34
C GLY A 184 15.83 2.52 17.21
N VAL A 185 14.85 2.29 16.31
CA VAL A 185 14.93 1.38 15.16
C VAL A 185 14.49 2.09 13.88
N SER A 186 14.94 1.62 12.73
CA SER A 186 14.48 2.13 11.44
C SER A 186 13.01 1.75 11.16
N VAL A 187 12.40 2.41 10.18
CA VAL A 187 11.04 2.05 9.71
C VAL A 187 10.99 0.60 9.22
N VAL A 188 12.05 0.13 8.56
CA VAL A 188 12.14 -1.26 8.04
C VAL A 188 12.19 -2.25 9.20
N GLU A 189 13.10 -2.07 10.15
CA GLU A 189 13.23 -2.92 11.34
C GLU A 189 11.94 -2.95 12.17
N HIS A 190 11.26 -1.79 12.31
CA HIS A 190 9.98 -1.75 13.02
C HIS A 190 8.87 -2.51 12.29
N LYS A 191 8.82 -2.42 10.94
CA LYS A 191 7.91 -3.26 10.14
C LYS A 191 8.21 -4.75 10.31
N GLU A 192 9.47 -5.15 10.26
CA GLU A 192 9.89 -6.53 10.48
C GLU A 192 9.50 -7.04 11.86
N ALA A 193 9.75 -6.25 12.92
CA ALA A 193 9.35 -6.57 14.29
C ALA A 193 7.84 -6.78 14.43
N LYS A 194 7.03 -6.05 13.65
CA LYS A 194 5.56 -6.22 13.58
C LYS A 194 5.10 -7.28 12.58
N GLY A 195 6.01 -7.99 11.88
CA GLY A 195 5.67 -9.00 10.87
C GLY A 195 5.00 -8.41 9.62
N LEU A 196 5.27 -7.12 9.31
CA LEU A 196 4.69 -6.41 8.18
C LEU A 196 5.61 -6.49 6.95
N THR A 197 5.03 -6.67 5.77
CA THR A 197 5.76 -6.63 4.49
C THR A 197 5.49 -5.31 3.74
N SER A 198 4.36 -5.22 3.04
CA SER A 198 3.96 -4.07 2.23
C SER A 198 2.97 -3.11 2.91
N HIS A 199 2.62 -3.39 4.16
CA HIS A 199 1.59 -2.62 4.89
C HIS A 199 2.12 -1.26 5.35
N ASN A 200 1.20 -0.29 5.51
CA ASN A 200 1.51 0.97 6.16
C ASN A 200 1.77 0.74 7.65
N LEU A 201 2.98 1.06 8.12
CA LEU A 201 3.37 0.85 9.50
C LEU A 201 2.43 1.52 10.51
N ARG A 202 1.97 2.76 10.22
CA ARG A 202 1.09 3.51 11.13
C ARG A 202 -0.28 2.87 11.35
N ASP A 203 -0.77 2.11 10.38
CA ASP A 203 -2.05 1.39 10.52
C ASP A 203 -1.93 0.16 11.43
N HIS A 204 -0.70 -0.20 11.80
CA HIS A 204 -0.36 -1.29 12.72
C HIS A 204 0.33 -0.81 14.01
N MET A 205 0.39 0.49 14.25
CA MET A 205 0.87 1.08 15.49
C MET A 205 -0.22 1.09 16.57
N SER A 206 0.17 0.91 17.82
CA SER A 206 -0.67 1.16 18.99
C SER A 206 -1.01 2.65 19.11
N GLU A 207 -1.99 2.99 19.94
CA GLU A 207 -2.34 4.40 20.22
C GLU A 207 -1.12 5.17 20.76
N ALA A 208 -0.35 4.58 21.67
CA ALA A 208 0.86 5.20 22.23
C ALA A 208 1.93 5.45 21.14
N GLU A 209 2.18 4.47 20.27
CA GLU A 209 3.13 4.65 19.15
C GLU A 209 2.68 5.77 18.21
N LEU A 210 1.38 5.91 17.93
CA LEU A 210 0.84 7.00 17.11
C LEU A 210 1.04 8.37 17.77
N ILE A 211 0.83 8.47 19.08
CA ILE A 211 1.05 9.71 19.86
C ILE A 211 2.51 10.13 19.81
N PHE A 212 3.45 9.22 20.08
CA PHE A 212 4.88 9.54 20.06
C PHE A 212 5.37 9.85 18.63
N THR A 213 4.83 9.20 17.61
CA THR A 213 5.09 9.56 16.21
C THR A 213 4.65 11.01 15.93
N ALA A 214 3.43 11.37 16.32
CA ALA A 214 2.90 12.72 16.12
C ALA A 214 3.70 13.76 16.92
N LEU A 215 4.13 13.45 18.14
CA LEU A 215 4.98 14.33 18.96
C LEU A 215 6.34 14.58 18.29
N ALA A 216 6.96 13.52 17.74
CA ALA A 216 8.23 13.64 17.03
C ALA A 216 8.11 14.51 15.77
N GLU A 217 7.04 14.33 15.00
CA GLU A 217 6.77 15.10 13.77
C GLU A 217 6.43 16.56 14.09
N LEU A 218 5.60 16.80 15.10
CA LEU A 218 5.26 18.15 15.56
C LEU A 218 6.51 18.89 16.04
N SER A 219 7.31 18.26 16.91
CA SER A 219 8.54 18.85 17.43
C SER A 219 9.54 19.16 16.32
N THR A 220 9.69 18.24 15.36
CA THR A 220 10.55 18.45 14.19
C THR A 220 10.10 19.69 13.40
N ARG A 221 8.80 19.80 13.11
CA ARG A 221 8.24 20.94 12.37
C ARG A 221 8.47 22.25 13.11
N GLN A 222 8.14 22.33 14.40
CA GLN A 222 8.30 23.55 15.19
C GLN A 222 9.75 23.99 15.29
N ILE A 223 10.70 23.05 15.43
CA ILE A 223 12.14 23.35 15.44
C ILE A 223 12.57 23.86 14.06
N ALA A 224 12.14 23.22 12.98
CA ALA A 224 12.46 23.64 11.63
C ALA A 224 11.91 25.04 11.32
N GLU A 225 10.63 25.31 11.65
CA GLU A 225 10.00 26.64 11.51
C GLU A 225 10.75 27.72 12.31
N THR A 226 11.12 27.43 13.55
CA THR A 226 11.84 28.41 14.42
C THR A 226 13.23 28.72 13.87
N ALA A 227 13.90 27.75 13.25
CA ALA A 227 15.24 27.91 12.70
C ALA A 227 15.25 28.35 11.23
N ASP A 228 14.07 28.52 10.60
CA ASP A 228 13.91 28.76 9.15
C ASP A 228 14.71 27.74 8.31
N ALA A 229 14.62 26.46 8.70
CA ALA A 229 15.47 25.39 8.19
C ALA A 229 15.18 25.09 6.73
N THR A 230 16.18 25.25 5.85
CA THR A 230 16.07 25.06 4.42
C THR A 230 17.03 23.97 3.94
N GLY A 231 16.58 23.14 2.98
CA GLY A 231 17.38 22.05 2.43
C GLY A 231 17.63 20.90 3.43
N MET A 232 18.29 19.85 2.93
CA MET A 232 18.43 18.57 3.63
C MET A 232 19.25 18.66 4.93
N THR A 233 20.30 19.47 4.97
CA THR A 233 21.21 19.50 6.13
C THR A 233 20.53 20.03 7.39
N GLU A 234 19.83 21.15 7.28
CA GLU A 234 19.15 21.80 8.39
C GLU A 234 17.91 21.01 8.82
N ASN A 235 17.14 20.51 7.86
CA ASN A 235 15.98 19.65 8.14
C ASN A 235 16.37 18.31 8.77
N LYS A 236 17.53 17.72 8.44
CA LYS A 236 18.08 16.56 9.19
C LYS A 236 18.40 16.90 10.64
N SER A 237 18.92 18.10 10.90
CA SER A 237 19.19 18.56 12.27
C SER A 237 17.88 18.71 13.06
N ALA A 238 16.88 19.37 12.49
CA ALA A 238 15.54 19.50 13.08
C ALA A 238 14.88 18.14 13.33
N ALA A 239 14.96 17.22 12.35
CA ALA A 239 14.43 15.85 12.45
C ALA A 239 15.04 15.07 13.63
N LYS A 240 16.37 15.15 13.80
CA LYS A 240 17.06 14.53 14.94
C LYS A 240 16.65 15.17 16.28
N ALA A 241 16.55 16.49 16.32
CA ALA A 241 16.17 17.19 17.54
C ALA A 241 14.72 16.88 17.95
N GLY A 242 13.78 16.95 17.01
CA GLY A 242 12.37 16.60 17.25
C GLY A 242 12.17 15.14 17.66
N GLY A 243 12.84 14.20 16.99
CA GLY A 243 12.82 12.79 17.36
C GLY A 243 13.36 12.52 18.75
N ARG A 244 14.43 13.22 19.17
CA ARG A 244 15.00 13.11 20.54
C ARG A 244 14.04 13.58 21.63
N ILE A 245 13.26 14.63 21.40
CA ILE A 245 12.23 15.08 22.34
C ILE A 245 11.22 13.96 22.60
N ALA A 246 10.70 13.33 21.54
CA ALA A 246 9.77 12.22 21.67
C ALA A 246 10.43 11.00 22.32
N ARG A 247 11.70 10.70 22.03
CA ARG A 247 12.46 9.63 22.71
C ARG A 247 12.53 9.85 24.21
N GLN A 248 12.90 11.05 24.66
CA GLN A 248 13.01 11.36 26.07
C GLN A 248 11.67 11.18 26.78
N ALA A 249 10.59 11.71 26.21
CA ALA A 249 9.25 11.55 26.75
C ALA A 249 8.82 10.06 26.79
N ARG A 250 9.11 9.30 25.74
CA ARG A 250 8.85 7.85 25.70
C ARG A 250 9.61 7.11 26.80
N GLN A 251 10.91 7.33 26.91
CA GLN A 251 11.75 6.66 27.92
C GLN A 251 11.29 6.98 29.34
N GLN A 252 10.87 8.21 29.59
CA GLN A 252 10.31 8.60 30.88
C GLN A 252 9.00 7.87 31.16
N LEU A 253 8.10 7.75 30.19
CA LEU A 253 6.87 6.98 30.33
C LEU A 253 7.16 5.49 30.58
N GLU A 254 8.06 4.89 29.80
CA GLU A 254 8.45 3.48 29.95
C GLU A 254 9.06 3.20 31.33
N SER A 255 9.88 4.13 31.87
CA SER A 255 10.44 3.99 33.21
C SER A 255 9.42 4.05 34.33
N GLN A 256 8.34 4.81 34.17
CA GLN A 256 7.24 4.93 35.13
C GLN A 256 6.24 3.78 35.07
N THR A 257 6.04 3.23 33.88
CA THR A 257 5.00 2.21 33.63
C THR A 257 5.54 0.77 33.61
N GLY A 258 6.86 0.61 33.42
CA GLY A 258 7.50 -0.68 33.20
C GLY A 258 7.10 -1.35 31.87
N LYS A 259 6.45 -0.62 30.95
CA LYS A 259 5.94 -1.16 29.69
C LYS A 259 6.63 -0.45 28.52
N SER A 260 7.08 -1.23 27.52
CA SER A 260 7.60 -0.65 26.28
C SER A 260 6.46 -0.04 25.45
N VAL A 261 6.72 1.13 24.89
CA VAL A 261 5.82 1.79 23.93
C VAL A 261 5.99 1.19 22.55
N VAL A 262 7.24 0.94 22.13
CA VAL A 262 7.53 0.31 20.84
C VAL A 262 7.39 -1.20 20.96
N THR A 263 6.45 -1.79 20.25
CA THR A 263 6.11 -3.20 20.38
C THR A 263 6.05 -3.91 19.02
N GLY A 264 6.17 -5.24 19.03
CA GLY A 264 5.92 -6.10 17.87
C GLY A 264 4.44 -6.39 17.60
N GLU A 265 3.51 -5.86 18.40
CA GLU A 265 2.09 -6.05 18.18
C GLU A 265 1.66 -5.44 16.84
N ASN A 266 0.79 -6.14 16.14
CA ASN A 266 0.23 -5.70 14.88
C ASN A 266 -1.29 -5.91 14.85
N PHE A 267 -1.92 -5.40 13.81
CA PHE A 267 -3.35 -5.54 13.57
C PHE A 267 -3.64 -6.29 12.26
N LEU A 268 -2.78 -7.21 11.88
CA LEU A 268 -3.05 -8.11 10.76
C LEU A 268 -4.24 -9.02 11.11
N PRO A 269 -5.09 -9.38 10.14
CA PRO A 269 -6.10 -10.41 10.35
C PRO A 269 -5.44 -11.68 10.88
N ARG A 270 -5.94 -12.21 11.98
CA ARG A 270 -5.45 -13.49 12.48
C ARG A 270 -5.78 -14.54 11.42
N VAL A 271 -4.75 -15.17 10.85
CA VAL A 271 -4.94 -16.35 10.00
C VAL A 271 -5.61 -17.39 10.88
N SER A 272 -6.91 -17.64 10.68
CA SER A 272 -7.59 -18.76 11.30
C SER A 272 -6.85 -20.01 10.83
N LYS A 273 -6.15 -20.68 11.76
CA LYS A 273 -5.69 -22.04 11.53
C LYS A 273 -6.97 -22.83 11.23
N LYS A 274 -7.17 -23.23 9.96
CA LYS A 274 -8.09 -24.31 9.65
C LYS A 274 -7.62 -25.49 10.51
N ILE A 275 -8.42 -25.82 11.51
CA ILE A 275 -8.26 -27.04 12.29
C ILE A 275 -8.40 -28.17 11.27
N ALA A 276 -7.29 -28.82 10.99
CA ALA A 276 -7.28 -30.12 10.36
C ALA A 276 -7.69 -31.12 11.47
N GLY A 277 -8.89 -31.63 11.37
CA GLY A 277 -9.52 -32.61 12.24
C GLY A 277 -11.03 -32.49 11.99
N ASP A 278 -11.78 -33.46 11.56
CA ASP A 278 -11.72 -34.90 11.84
C ASP A 278 -12.27 -35.65 10.63
N ALA A 279 -11.54 -36.64 10.22
CA ALA A 279 -12.08 -37.78 9.51
C ALA A 279 -12.86 -38.65 10.52
N TYR A 280 -14.15 -38.85 10.30
CA TYR A 280 -14.85 -40.10 10.57
C TYR A 280 -15.84 -40.35 9.46
#